data_4f0ada424201c09cd781185ab919ef04
#
_entry.id   4f0ada424201c09cd781185ab919ef04
#
_cell.length_a   1.000
_cell.length_b   1.000
_cell.length_c   1.000
_cell.angle_alpha   90.00
_cell.angle_beta   90.00
_cell.angle_gamma   90.00
#
_symmetry.space_group_name_H-M   'P 1'
#
loop_
_entity.id
_entity.type
_entity.pdbx_description
1 polymer ?
#
loop_
_entity_poly.entity_id
_entity_poly.type
_entity_poly.pdbx_seq_one_letter_code
_entity_poly.pdbx_strand_id
1 'polypeptide(L)'
;NRKAWKGKPPAPAAPRYPSGWLKREVQELIESRFARHPGRLDLGSIPLTLDEIEHYWSWVQTECLPHFGPYEDAMAKNSPRLFHSGLSPLINLHRLTPARILKDVLGLDLPLACQEGFIRQLIGWREFVRHVHESTDGFRSLWPHAKQPSDGGWATWAGQDWGARAAGAEPNALGADQDLPPAYWGEPSGLECLDTVVADVWREGWSHHITRLMILG
;
A
#
# COMPACT_ATOMS: atom_id res chain seq x y z
N ASN A 1 11.27 16.64 -11.47
CA ASN A 1 10.08 17.45 -11.76
C ASN A 1 8.86 16.53 -11.91
N ARG A 2 7.99 16.52 -10.91
CA ARG A 2 6.75 15.75 -10.90
C ARG A 2 5.76 16.32 -11.93
N LYS A 3 5.06 15.46 -12.64
CA LYS A 3 4.17 15.85 -13.73
C LYS A 3 2.81 15.18 -13.59
N ALA A 4 1.76 15.88 -14.02
CA ALA A 4 0.47 15.23 -14.26
C ALA A 4 0.58 14.28 -15.45
N TRP A 5 0.05 13.07 -15.30
CA TRP A 5 0.02 12.11 -16.40
C TRP A 5 -1.12 12.44 -17.38
N LYS A 6 -0.77 12.52 -18.65
CA LYS A 6 -1.69 12.88 -19.76
C LYS A 6 -1.85 11.75 -20.79
N GLY A 7 -1.79 10.50 -20.33
CA GLY A 7 -1.93 9.34 -21.20
C GLY A 7 -0.65 8.89 -21.91
N LYS A 8 0.46 9.59 -21.72
CA LYS A 8 1.75 9.22 -22.34
C LYS A 8 2.89 9.38 -21.33
N PRO A 9 3.82 8.39 -21.25
CA PRO A 9 3.72 7.07 -21.89
C PRO A 9 2.50 6.30 -21.40
N PRO A 10 2.05 5.25 -22.10
CA PRO A 10 0.92 4.44 -21.66
C PRO A 10 1.24 3.79 -20.30
N ALA A 11 0.24 3.68 -19.44
CA ALA A 11 0.39 2.95 -18.19
C ALA A 11 0.68 1.47 -18.50
N PRO A 12 1.71 0.87 -17.88
CA PRO A 12 2.11 -0.49 -18.20
C PRO A 12 1.06 -1.51 -17.73
N ALA A 13 0.76 -2.49 -18.58
CA ALA A 13 -0.07 -3.62 -18.20
C ALA A 13 0.74 -4.62 -17.37
N ALA A 14 0.27 -4.93 -16.16
CA ALA A 14 0.95 -5.90 -15.31
C ALA A 14 0.90 -7.32 -15.91
N PRO A 15 1.95 -8.13 -15.72
CA PRO A 15 1.97 -9.52 -16.14
C PRO A 15 0.82 -10.32 -15.52
N ARG A 16 0.41 -11.35 -16.22
CA ARG A 16 -0.58 -12.31 -15.73
C ARG A 16 0.00 -13.73 -15.72
N TYR A 17 -0.38 -14.48 -14.73
CA TYR A 17 0.18 -15.80 -14.46
C TYR A 17 -0.91 -16.88 -14.52
N PRO A 18 -0.56 -18.07 -15.00
CA PRO A 18 -1.53 -19.15 -15.19
C PRO A 18 -2.19 -19.57 -13.88
N SER A 19 -3.38 -20.12 -14.00
CA SER A 19 -4.11 -20.72 -12.88
C SER A 19 -3.61 -22.13 -12.64
N GLY A 20 -2.78 -22.32 -11.60
CA GLY A 20 -2.37 -23.64 -11.11
C GLY A 20 -3.36 -24.24 -10.11
N TRP A 21 -3.10 -25.47 -9.65
CA TRP A 21 -3.93 -26.15 -8.66
C TRP A 21 -4.09 -25.33 -7.37
N LEU A 22 -3.01 -24.71 -6.89
CA LEU A 22 -3.02 -23.88 -5.67
C LEU A 22 -3.93 -22.67 -5.81
N LYS A 23 -3.92 -21.98 -6.96
CA LYS A 23 -4.82 -20.83 -7.21
C LYS A 23 -6.27 -21.27 -7.22
N ARG A 24 -6.57 -22.45 -7.76
CA ARG A 24 -7.95 -22.99 -7.75
C ARG A 24 -8.40 -23.32 -6.33
N GLU A 25 -7.56 -23.98 -5.53
CA GLU A 25 -7.87 -24.25 -4.12
C GLU A 25 -8.14 -22.97 -3.33
N VAL A 26 -7.31 -21.93 -3.51
CA VAL A 26 -7.53 -20.63 -2.87
C VAL A 26 -8.81 -19.96 -3.37
N GLN A 27 -9.12 -20.07 -4.66
CA GLN A 27 -10.35 -19.54 -5.21
C GLN A 27 -11.58 -20.21 -4.58
N GLU A 28 -11.62 -21.54 -4.54
CA GLU A 28 -12.69 -22.31 -3.91
C GLU A 28 -12.86 -21.96 -2.43
N LEU A 29 -11.75 -21.79 -1.69
CA LEU A 29 -11.78 -21.38 -0.30
C LEU A 29 -12.41 -19.99 -0.14
N ILE A 30 -12.00 -19.02 -0.96
CA ILE A 30 -12.51 -17.65 -0.89
C ILE A 30 -13.97 -17.59 -1.30
N GLU A 31 -14.35 -18.26 -2.36
CA GLU A 31 -15.73 -18.31 -2.83
C GLU A 31 -16.67 -18.98 -1.81
N SER A 32 -16.19 -20.02 -1.11
CA SER A 32 -17.01 -20.72 -0.11
C SER A 32 -17.14 -19.97 1.21
N ARG A 33 -16.08 -19.29 1.67
CA ARG A 33 -16.04 -18.67 3.01
C ARG A 33 -16.20 -17.16 3.00
N PHE A 34 -15.79 -16.51 1.93
CA PHE A 34 -15.67 -15.04 1.86
C PHE A 34 -16.47 -14.40 0.72
N ALA A 35 -17.41 -15.14 0.11
CA ALA A 35 -18.24 -14.65 -1.00
C ALA A 35 -19.02 -13.36 -0.70
N ARG A 36 -19.27 -13.07 0.57
CA ARG A 36 -19.98 -11.85 1.01
C ARG A 36 -19.06 -10.67 1.32
N HIS A 37 -17.75 -10.87 1.27
CA HIS A 37 -16.79 -9.79 1.51
C HIS A 37 -16.65 -8.94 0.24
N PRO A 38 -16.42 -7.64 0.39
CA PRO A 38 -16.19 -6.78 -0.75
C PRO A 38 -14.87 -7.11 -1.45
N GLY A 39 -14.75 -6.68 -2.69
CA GLY A 39 -13.56 -6.86 -3.47
C GLY A 39 -13.73 -7.79 -4.67
N ARG A 40 -12.68 -7.86 -5.46
CA ARG A 40 -12.61 -8.72 -6.63
C ARG A 40 -11.40 -9.63 -6.53
N LEU A 41 -11.63 -10.91 -6.57
CA LEU A 41 -10.54 -11.88 -6.59
C LEU A 41 -9.91 -11.94 -7.99
N ASP A 42 -8.65 -11.57 -8.10
CA ASP A 42 -7.84 -11.67 -9.32
C ASP A 42 -6.52 -12.41 -9.09
N LEU A 43 -6.61 -13.73 -8.98
CA LEU A 43 -5.45 -14.60 -8.77
C LEU A 43 -4.49 -14.62 -9.97
N GLY A 44 -4.96 -14.21 -11.16
CA GLY A 44 -4.11 -14.11 -12.35
C GLY A 44 -3.04 -13.02 -12.23
N SER A 45 -3.25 -12.01 -11.42
CA SER A 45 -2.28 -10.93 -11.19
C SER A 45 -1.21 -11.27 -10.15
N ILE A 46 -1.32 -12.40 -9.45
CA ILE A 46 -0.46 -12.76 -8.31
C ILE A 46 0.61 -13.75 -8.78
N PRO A 47 1.92 -13.40 -8.77
CA PRO A 47 3.00 -14.34 -8.98
C PRO A 47 3.16 -15.23 -7.75
N LEU A 48 3.32 -16.54 -7.94
CA LEU A 48 3.48 -17.53 -6.86
C LEU A 48 4.86 -18.18 -6.85
N THR A 49 5.35 -18.60 -8.02
CA THR A 49 6.64 -19.27 -8.14
C THR A 49 7.80 -18.27 -8.13
N LEU A 50 9.01 -18.73 -7.86
CA LEU A 50 10.19 -17.87 -7.92
C LEU A 50 10.37 -17.27 -9.32
N ASP A 51 10.17 -18.05 -10.37
CA ASP A 51 10.28 -17.57 -11.76
C ASP A 51 9.24 -16.52 -12.09
N GLU A 52 7.99 -16.68 -11.62
CA GLU A 52 6.95 -15.69 -11.78
C GLU A 52 7.28 -14.40 -11.01
N ILE A 53 7.87 -14.51 -9.83
CA ILE A 53 8.28 -13.36 -9.02
C ILE A 53 9.45 -12.61 -9.67
N GLU A 54 10.46 -13.32 -10.17
CA GLU A 54 11.57 -12.72 -10.90
C GLU A 54 11.09 -12.07 -12.22
N HIS A 55 10.15 -12.69 -12.91
CA HIS A 55 9.51 -12.11 -14.10
C HIS A 55 8.74 -10.82 -13.74
N TYR A 56 7.97 -10.83 -12.64
CA TYR A 56 7.26 -9.64 -12.18
C TYR A 56 8.24 -8.52 -11.80
N TRP A 57 9.32 -8.86 -11.10
CA TRP A 57 10.35 -7.90 -10.72
C TRP A 57 11.08 -7.33 -11.94
N SER A 58 11.40 -8.15 -12.92
CA SER A 58 11.97 -7.71 -14.20
C SER A 58 11.04 -6.73 -14.94
N TRP A 59 9.74 -7.04 -15.00
CA TRP A 59 8.73 -6.15 -15.56
C TRP A 59 8.67 -4.80 -14.82
N VAL A 60 8.73 -4.78 -13.51
CA VAL A 60 8.78 -3.53 -12.74
C VAL A 60 10.00 -2.70 -13.11
N GLN A 61 11.17 -3.34 -13.24
CA GLN A 61 12.42 -2.67 -13.59
C GLN A 61 12.36 -2.03 -14.96
N THR A 62 11.76 -2.70 -15.95
CA THR A 62 11.74 -2.25 -17.34
C THR A 62 10.57 -1.32 -17.67
N GLU A 63 9.40 -1.56 -17.10
CA GLU A 63 8.18 -0.86 -17.49
C GLU A 63 7.74 0.23 -16.48
N CYS A 64 8.02 0.03 -15.18
CA CYS A 64 7.56 0.97 -14.16
C CYS A 64 8.64 1.98 -13.77
N LEU A 65 9.82 1.50 -13.38
CA LEU A 65 10.86 2.33 -12.79
C LEU A 65 11.37 3.45 -13.71
N PRO A 66 11.52 3.28 -15.03
CA PRO A 66 11.97 4.37 -15.91
C PRO A 66 11.04 5.58 -15.94
N HIS A 67 9.80 5.40 -15.51
CA HIS A 67 8.76 6.44 -15.52
C HIS A 67 8.32 6.85 -14.12
N PHE A 68 8.80 6.18 -13.07
CA PHE A 68 8.33 6.37 -11.70
C PHE A 68 8.49 7.81 -11.22
N GLY A 69 9.70 8.39 -11.30
CA GLY A 69 10.00 9.70 -10.71
C GLY A 69 9.11 10.84 -11.22
N PRO A 70 8.93 11.03 -12.54
CA PRO A 70 8.05 12.07 -13.05
C PRO A 70 6.57 11.90 -12.67
N TYR A 71 6.11 10.67 -12.47
CA TYR A 71 4.70 10.32 -12.23
C TYR A 71 4.44 9.73 -10.84
N GLU A 72 5.39 9.81 -9.93
CA GLU A 72 5.27 9.31 -8.56
C GLU A 72 4.02 9.80 -7.85
N ASP A 73 3.68 11.09 -8.03
CA ASP A 73 2.50 11.72 -7.41
C ASP A 73 1.30 11.84 -8.38
N ALA A 74 1.38 11.23 -9.55
CA ALA A 74 0.28 11.29 -10.49
C ALA A 74 -0.84 10.31 -10.11
N MET A 75 -2.07 10.73 -10.34
CA MET A 75 -3.27 9.93 -10.20
C MET A 75 -4.06 9.93 -11.50
N ALA A 76 -4.71 8.82 -11.84
CA ALA A 76 -5.52 8.72 -13.03
C ALA A 76 -6.74 7.84 -12.77
N LYS A 77 -7.92 8.34 -13.15
CA LYS A 77 -9.21 7.66 -12.95
C LYS A 77 -9.26 6.27 -13.59
N ASN A 78 -8.64 6.09 -14.74
CA ASN A 78 -8.64 4.85 -15.52
C ASN A 78 -7.39 3.99 -15.36
N SER A 79 -6.50 4.35 -14.45
CA SER A 79 -5.28 3.59 -14.17
C SER A 79 -4.87 3.77 -12.70
N PRO A 80 -5.41 2.97 -11.78
CA PRO A 80 -5.16 3.13 -10.34
C PRO A 80 -3.72 2.82 -9.93
N ARG A 81 -2.93 2.21 -10.80
CA ARG A 81 -1.52 1.89 -10.53
C ARG A 81 -0.52 2.83 -11.19
N LEU A 82 -0.81 3.31 -12.40
CA LEU A 82 0.16 4.01 -13.24
C LEU A 82 1.51 3.27 -13.27
N PHE A 83 2.58 3.92 -12.82
CA PHE A 83 3.95 3.37 -12.79
C PHE A 83 4.35 2.84 -11.40
N HIS A 84 3.39 2.67 -10.49
CA HIS A 84 3.68 2.10 -9.18
C HIS A 84 3.91 0.59 -9.26
N SER A 85 4.94 0.13 -8.58
CA SER A 85 5.45 -1.24 -8.71
C SER A 85 4.50 -2.34 -8.22
N GLY A 86 3.62 -2.04 -7.24
CA GLY A 86 2.77 -3.06 -6.63
C GLY A 86 3.52 -4.16 -5.87
N LEU A 87 4.77 -3.94 -5.47
CA LEU A 87 5.64 -4.95 -4.82
C LEU A 87 5.29 -5.24 -3.36
N SER A 88 4.43 -4.44 -2.73
CA SER A 88 4.16 -4.58 -1.29
C SER A 88 3.77 -5.98 -0.85
N PRO A 89 2.93 -6.76 -1.55
CA PRO A 89 2.64 -8.14 -1.16
C PRO A 89 3.88 -9.04 -1.17
N LEU A 90 4.74 -8.90 -2.18
CA LEU A 90 5.96 -9.71 -2.30
C LEU A 90 7.00 -9.37 -1.23
N ILE A 91 7.07 -8.09 -0.85
CA ILE A 91 7.94 -7.64 0.24
C ILE A 91 7.39 -8.12 1.59
N ASN A 92 6.11 -8.00 1.84
CA ASN A 92 5.48 -8.43 3.09
C ASN A 92 5.57 -9.96 3.31
N LEU A 93 5.58 -10.73 2.23
CA LEU A 93 5.77 -12.18 2.27
C LEU A 93 7.25 -12.60 2.20
N HIS A 94 8.18 -11.64 2.26
CA HIS A 94 9.63 -11.86 2.15
C HIS A 94 10.07 -12.62 0.88
N ARG A 95 9.27 -12.51 -0.19
CA ARG A 95 9.63 -13.08 -1.50
C ARG A 95 10.66 -12.22 -2.22
N LEU A 96 10.55 -10.89 -2.03
CA LEU A 96 11.58 -9.91 -2.41
C LEU A 96 11.95 -9.11 -1.17
N THR A 97 13.23 -9.07 -0.83
CA THR A 97 13.69 -8.28 0.31
C THR A 97 14.02 -6.84 -0.10
N PRO A 98 13.82 -5.86 0.78
CA PRO A 98 14.23 -4.48 0.50
C PRO A 98 15.71 -4.35 0.11
N ALA A 99 16.59 -5.13 0.73
CA ALA A 99 18.02 -5.13 0.42
C ALA A 99 18.31 -5.61 -1.01
N ARG A 100 17.63 -6.67 -1.47
CA ARG A 100 17.73 -7.17 -2.84
C ARG A 100 17.22 -6.11 -3.83
N ILE A 101 16.03 -5.57 -3.60
CA ILE A 101 15.44 -4.54 -4.46
C ILE A 101 16.37 -3.32 -4.56
N LEU A 102 16.89 -2.84 -3.43
CA LEU A 102 17.83 -1.71 -3.40
C LEU A 102 19.07 -1.98 -4.24
N LYS A 103 19.70 -3.15 -4.04
CA LYS A 103 20.90 -3.55 -4.80
C LYS A 103 20.63 -3.55 -6.31
N ASP A 104 19.51 -4.13 -6.72
CA ASP A 104 19.17 -4.24 -8.14
C ASP A 104 18.90 -2.84 -8.74
N VAL A 105 18.13 -1.99 -8.04
CA VAL A 105 17.82 -0.62 -8.51
C VAL A 105 19.07 0.25 -8.64
N LEU A 106 20.01 0.12 -7.71
CA LEU A 106 21.29 0.85 -7.78
C LEU A 106 22.15 0.40 -8.98
N GLY A 107 21.95 -0.81 -9.47
CA GLY A 107 22.63 -1.34 -10.65
C GLY A 107 21.97 -0.97 -11.98
N LEU A 108 20.78 -0.35 -11.98
CA LEU A 108 20.07 0.04 -13.20
C LEU A 108 20.48 1.43 -13.67
N ASP A 109 20.54 1.60 -14.99
CA ASP A 109 20.69 2.92 -15.62
C ASP A 109 19.35 3.65 -15.69
N LEU A 110 18.94 4.23 -14.56
CA LEU A 110 17.70 4.96 -14.42
C LEU A 110 17.94 6.47 -14.32
N PRO A 111 17.00 7.30 -14.81
CA PRO A 111 17.02 8.72 -14.48
C PRO A 111 17.07 8.93 -12.96
N LEU A 112 17.93 9.84 -12.49
CA LEU A 112 18.14 10.09 -11.06
C LEU A 112 16.81 10.28 -10.28
N ALA A 113 15.87 11.03 -10.86
CA ALA A 113 14.56 11.25 -10.23
C ALA A 113 13.75 9.96 -10.04
N CYS A 114 13.91 8.97 -10.93
CA CYS A 114 13.24 7.67 -10.82
C CYS A 114 13.92 6.81 -9.76
N GLN A 115 15.24 6.76 -9.77
CA GLN A 115 16.02 5.99 -8.81
C GLN A 115 15.84 6.55 -7.39
N GLU A 116 16.04 7.85 -7.21
CA GLU A 116 15.87 8.53 -5.91
C GLU A 116 14.45 8.38 -5.39
N GLY A 117 13.44 8.71 -6.19
CA GLY A 117 12.04 8.63 -5.80
C GLY A 117 11.67 7.23 -5.31
N PHE A 118 12.05 6.20 -6.07
CA PHE A 118 11.72 4.82 -5.69
C PHE A 118 12.48 4.35 -4.43
N ILE A 119 13.77 4.66 -4.32
CA ILE A 119 14.58 4.31 -3.14
C ILE A 119 14.05 5.00 -1.89
N ARG A 120 13.64 6.26 -1.97
CA ARG A 120 13.02 6.99 -0.85
C ARG A 120 11.74 6.31 -0.37
N GLN A 121 10.89 5.81 -1.26
CA GLN A 121 9.71 5.04 -0.87
C GLN A 121 10.10 3.68 -0.26
N LEU A 122 11.13 3.04 -0.76
CA LEU A 122 11.55 1.74 -0.24
C LEU A 122 12.16 1.83 1.17
N ILE A 123 13.05 2.79 1.40
CA ILE A 123 13.83 2.91 2.65
C ILE A 123 13.16 3.87 3.62
N GLY A 124 12.69 5.02 3.17
CA GLY A 124 12.23 6.12 4.02
C GLY A 124 11.13 5.70 4.99
N TRP A 125 10.11 4.99 4.51
CA TRP A 125 9.04 4.48 5.36
C TRP A 125 9.54 3.49 6.41
N ARG A 126 10.50 2.64 6.07
CA ARG A 126 11.08 1.68 7.01
C ARG A 126 11.88 2.35 8.10
N GLU A 127 12.68 3.34 7.75
CA GLU A 127 13.44 4.12 8.72
C GLU A 127 12.49 4.94 9.61
N PHE A 128 11.48 5.57 9.04
CA PHE A 128 10.46 6.28 9.82
C PHE A 128 9.78 5.36 10.84
N VAL A 129 9.27 4.21 10.39
CA VAL A 129 8.61 3.23 11.26
C VAL A 129 9.57 2.70 12.32
N ARG A 130 10.84 2.45 11.97
CA ARG A 130 11.86 2.02 12.94
C ARG A 130 12.06 3.07 14.04
N HIS A 131 12.25 4.33 13.68
CA HIS A 131 12.43 5.40 14.66
C HIS A 131 11.19 5.60 15.54
N VAL A 132 9.98 5.54 14.97
CA VAL A 132 8.75 5.62 15.76
C VAL A 132 8.66 4.44 16.72
N HIS A 133 8.93 3.23 16.26
CA HIS A 133 8.92 2.03 17.08
C HIS A 133 9.90 2.12 18.25
N GLU A 134 11.15 2.55 17.99
CA GLU A 134 12.17 2.74 19.04
C GLU A 134 11.76 3.82 20.04
N SER A 135 11.22 4.95 19.55
CA SER A 135 10.82 6.09 20.39
C SER A 135 9.55 5.86 21.21
N THR A 136 8.76 4.88 20.87
CA THR A 136 7.48 4.56 21.51
C THR A 136 7.44 3.19 22.19
N ASP A 137 8.60 2.59 22.40
CA ASP A 137 8.71 1.22 22.94
C ASP A 137 7.79 0.24 22.20
N GLY A 138 7.93 0.18 20.89
CA GLY A 138 7.11 -0.70 20.07
C GLY A 138 5.64 -0.25 19.99
N PHE A 139 5.40 1.02 19.91
CA PHE A 139 4.07 1.65 19.90
C PHE A 139 3.28 1.48 21.22
N ARG A 140 3.96 1.19 22.33
CA ARG A 140 3.32 1.03 23.65
C ARG A 140 3.30 2.31 24.48
N SER A 141 4.12 3.29 24.12
CA SER A 141 4.17 4.57 24.81
C SER A 141 4.03 5.74 23.85
N LEU A 142 3.54 6.87 24.38
CA LEU A 142 3.44 8.08 23.58
C LEU A 142 4.84 8.56 23.19
N TRP A 143 4.93 9.14 22.02
CA TRP A 143 6.09 9.88 21.59
C TRP A 143 6.40 11.00 22.60
N PRO A 144 7.67 11.22 22.97
CA PRO A 144 8.04 12.40 23.76
C PRO A 144 7.48 13.67 23.09
N HIS A 145 6.82 14.50 23.87
CA HIS A 145 6.15 15.72 23.41
C HIS A 145 4.83 15.50 22.61
N ALA A 146 4.36 14.28 22.44
CA ALA A 146 3.04 14.07 21.87
C ALA A 146 1.97 14.67 22.80
N LYS A 147 0.94 15.30 22.21
CA LYS A 147 -0.21 15.80 22.96
C LYS A 147 -0.95 14.60 23.57
N GLN A 148 -1.11 14.61 24.89
CA GLN A 148 -1.88 13.59 25.55
C GLN A 148 -3.35 13.70 25.11
N PRO A 149 -4.03 12.57 24.78
CA PRO A 149 -5.47 12.57 24.62
C PRO A 149 -6.15 13.04 25.88
N SER A 150 -7.22 13.81 25.75
CA SER A 150 -7.94 14.37 26.90
C SER A 150 -8.60 13.33 27.78
N ASP A 151 -8.90 12.17 27.24
CA ASP A 151 -9.53 11.02 27.93
C ASP A 151 -8.53 10.00 28.48
N GLY A 152 -7.24 10.25 28.35
CA GLY A 152 -6.19 9.33 28.78
C GLY A 152 -6.08 8.06 27.92
N GLY A 153 -6.77 8.03 26.82
CA GLY A 153 -6.99 6.85 26.02
C GLY A 153 -5.73 6.20 25.46
N TRP A 154 -4.67 6.94 25.09
CA TRP A 154 -3.40 6.30 24.68
C TRP A 154 -2.77 5.48 25.81
N ALA A 155 -2.78 6.02 27.03
CA ALA A 155 -2.26 5.31 28.18
C ALA A 155 -3.08 4.02 28.46
N THR A 156 -4.38 4.09 28.25
CA THR A 156 -5.26 2.92 28.35
C THR A 156 -4.92 1.88 27.29
N TRP A 157 -4.73 2.30 26.06
CA TRP A 157 -4.35 1.42 24.96
C TRP A 157 -2.96 0.78 25.15
N ALA A 158 -1.97 1.56 25.54
CA ALA A 158 -0.58 1.10 25.69
C ALA A 158 -0.41 -0.01 26.73
N GLY A 159 -1.31 -0.13 27.69
CA GLY A 159 -1.29 -1.18 28.71
C GLY A 159 -2.19 -2.39 28.41
N GLN A 160 -2.87 -2.43 27.26
CA GLN A 160 -3.84 -3.48 26.99
C GLN A 160 -3.22 -4.78 26.48
N ASP A 161 -3.88 -5.88 26.83
CA ASP A 161 -3.64 -7.18 26.18
C ASP A 161 -4.16 -7.14 24.73
N TRP A 162 -3.29 -7.36 23.80
CA TRP A 162 -3.62 -7.41 22.36
C TRP A 162 -4.65 -8.49 21.99
N GLY A 163 -4.89 -9.45 22.85
CA GLY A 163 -5.94 -10.44 22.71
C GLY A 163 -7.34 -9.95 23.12
N ALA A 164 -7.42 -8.82 23.83
CA ALA A 164 -8.69 -8.26 24.26
C ALA A 164 -9.44 -7.62 23.09
N ARG A 165 -10.79 -7.72 23.09
CA ARG A 165 -11.64 -7.15 22.02
C ARG A 165 -11.48 -5.65 21.83
N ALA A 166 -11.18 -4.92 22.88
CA ALA A 166 -10.96 -3.47 22.85
C ALA A 166 -9.48 -3.08 22.64
N ALA A 167 -8.57 -4.05 22.54
CA ALA A 167 -7.16 -3.76 22.34
C ALA A 167 -6.94 -3.08 21.00
N GLY A 168 -6.27 -1.92 21.03
CA GLY A 168 -5.96 -1.14 19.85
C GLY A 168 -7.10 -0.28 19.29
N ALA A 169 -8.28 -0.28 19.90
CA ALA A 169 -9.40 0.53 19.44
C ALA A 169 -9.37 1.97 19.95
N GLU A 170 -8.74 2.22 21.07
CA GLU A 170 -8.62 3.53 21.71
C GLU A 170 -7.19 3.80 22.09
N PRO A 171 -6.84 4.98 22.15
CA PRO A 171 -7.07 6.16 21.36
C PRO A 171 -5.88 6.43 20.47
N ASN A 172 -6.01 7.32 19.57
CA ASN A 172 -4.91 7.74 18.73
C ASN A 172 -4.23 9.00 19.29
N ALA A 173 -2.97 9.21 18.94
CA ALA A 173 -2.18 10.37 19.37
C ALA A 173 -2.74 11.72 18.86
N LEU A 174 -3.66 11.69 17.90
CA LEU A 174 -4.33 12.87 17.34
C LEU A 174 -5.66 13.19 18.03
N GLY A 175 -6.14 12.31 18.90
CA GLY A 175 -7.45 12.45 19.57
C GLY A 175 -8.61 12.38 18.58
N ALA A 176 -8.47 11.63 17.48
CA ALA A 176 -9.53 11.44 16.50
C ALA A 176 -10.55 10.44 17.05
N ASP A 177 -11.70 10.93 17.44
CA ASP A 177 -12.79 10.20 18.08
C ASP A 177 -14.09 10.20 17.25
N GLN A 178 -14.05 10.79 16.07
CA GLN A 178 -15.20 10.88 15.19
C GLN A 178 -15.29 9.63 14.30
N ASP A 179 -16.51 9.21 13.99
CA ASP A 179 -16.75 8.16 13.02
C ASP A 179 -16.23 8.53 11.65
N LEU A 180 -15.74 7.55 10.90
CA LEU A 180 -15.37 7.77 9.50
C LEU A 180 -16.59 8.18 8.69
N PRO A 181 -16.47 9.20 7.82
CA PRO A 181 -17.56 9.60 6.93
C PRO A 181 -18.12 8.41 6.13
N PRO A 182 -19.43 8.37 5.85
CA PRO A 182 -20.07 7.28 5.10
C PRO A 182 -19.46 7.03 3.72
N ALA A 183 -18.83 8.06 3.13
CA ALA A 183 -18.10 7.94 1.86
C ALA A 183 -16.99 6.87 1.87
N TYR A 184 -16.34 6.63 3.01
CA TYR A 184 -15.34 5.57 3.15
C TYR A 184 -15.95 4.17 3.12
N TRP A 185 -17.25 4.07 3.33
CA TRP A 185 -18.04 2.85 3.20
C TRP A 185 -18.72 2.70 1.84
N GLY A 186 -18.39 3.61 0.89
CA GLY A 186 -18.87 3.56 -0.49
C GLY A 186 -20.13 4.39 -0.78
N GLU A 187 -20.60 5.20 0.17
CA GLU A 187 -21.66 6.16 -0.10
C GLU A 187 -21.14 7.34 -0.94
N PRO A 188 -21.93 7.89 -1.85
CA PRO A 188 -21.51 9.04 -2.65
C PRO A 188 -21.19 10.25 -1.78
N SER A 189 -20.00 10.81 -1.92
CA SER A 189 -19.57 12.03 -1.22
C SER A 189 -19.87 13.30 -2.00
N GLY A 190 -20.09 13.20 -3.31
CA GLY A 190 -20.11 14.33 -4.24
C GLY A 190 -18.71 14.81 -4.65
N LEU A 191 -17.64 14.18 -4.14
CA LEU A 191 -16.26 14.45 -4.51
C LEU A 191 -15.75 13.32 -5.39
N GLU A 192 -15.68 13.52 -6.69
CA GLU A 192 -15.33 12.47 -7.67
C GLU A 192 -14.00 11.77 -7.35
N CYS A 193 -12.99 12.51 -6.86
CA CYS A 193 -11.70 11.92 -6.51
C CYS A 193 -11.81 10.95 -5.32
N LEU A 194 -12.57 11.32 -4.28
CA LEU A 194 -12.78 10.47 -3.11
C LEU A 194 -13.58 9.22 -3.49
N ASP A 195 -14.71 9.39 -4.16
CA ASP A 195 -15.58 8.29 -4.57
C ASP A 195 -14.84 7.29 -5.48
N THR A 196 -14.02 7.80 -6.41
CA THR A 196 -13.20 6.95 -7.29
C THR A 196 -12.17 6.15 -6.51
N VAL A 197 -11.42 6.79 -5.62
CA VAL A 197 -10.35 6.13 -4.87
C VAL A 197 -10.93 5.12 -3.87
N VAL A 198 -12.02 5.44 -3.20
CA VAL A 198 -12.72 4.51 -2.30
C VAL A 198 -13.22 3.28 -3.08
N ALA A 199 -13.86 3.49 -4.24
CA ALA A 199 -14.31 2.38 -5.08
C ALA A 199 -13.15 1.48 -5.55
N ASP A 200 -12.00 2.08 -5.91
CA ASP A 200 -10.80 1.33 -6.28
C ASP A 200 -10.25 0.51 -5.10
N VAL A 201 -10.18 1.08 -3.90
CA VAL A 201 -9.74 0.36 -2.70
C VAL A 201 -10.67 -0.80 -2.38
N TRP A 202 -11.98 -0.61 -2.43
CA TRP A 202 -12.96 -1.66 -2.19
C TRP A 202 -12.87 -2.79 -3.23
N ARG A 203 -12.59 -2.45 -4.49
CA ARG A 203 -12.47 -3.44 -5.58
C ARG A 203 -11.16 -4.22 -5.54
N GLU A 204 -10.02 -3.50 -5.36
CA GLU A 204 -8.68 -4.07 -5.52
C GLU A 204 -8.03 -4.51 -4.20
N GLY A 205 -8.56 -4.07 -3.04
CA GLY A 205 -7.90 -4.25 -1.74
C GLY A 205 -6.52 -3.57 -1.66
N TRP A 206 -6.25 -2.62 -2.56
CA TRP A 206 -4.96 -1.96 -2.71
C TRP A 206 -5.10 -0.54 -3.24
N SER A 207 -4.20 0.31 -2.81
CA SER A 207 -4.03 1.67 -3.34
C SER A 207 -2.56 2.09 -3.19
N HIS A 208 -2.04 2.87 -4.14
CA HIS A 208 -0.69 3.39 -4.01
C HIS A 208 -0.61 4.54 -2.98
N HIS A 209 0.61 4.91 -2.58
CA HIS A 209 0.80 5.83 -1.46
C HIS A 209 0.18 7.22 -1.68
N ILE A 210 0.17 7.74 -2.90
CA ILE A 210 -0.37 9.08 -3.17
C ILE A 210 -1.89 9.14 -2.98
N THR A 211 -2.63 8.20 -3.51
CA THR A 211 -4.09 8.17 -3.30
C THR A 211 -4.44 8.01 -1.83
N ARG A 212 -3.64 7.23 -1.08
CA ARG A 212 -3.82 7.11 0.38
C ARG A 212 -3.50 8.40 1.12
N LEU A 213 -2.40 9.07 0.78
CA LEU A 213 -1.96 10.28 1.49
C LEU A 213 -2.76 11.53 1.12
N MET A 214 -3.17 11.65 -0.14
CA MET A 214 -3.76 12.90 -0.66
C MET A 214 -5.28 12.87 -0.71
N ILE A 215 -5.87 11.69 -0.73
CA ILE A 215 -7.32 11.52 -0.90
C ILE A 215 -7.96 10.88 0.34
N LEU A 216 -7.34 9.85 0.90
CA LEU A 216 -7.91 9.08 2.01
C LEU A 216 -7.37 9.52 3.39
N GLY A 217 -6.20 10.15 3.45
CA GLY A 217 -5.50 10.51 4.70
C GLY A 217 -5.88 11.80 5.35
#